data_4949e409e963aed139c32b09f0c5e495
#
_entry.id   4949e409e963aed139c32b09f0c5e495
#
_cell.length_a   1.000
_cell.length_b   1.000
_cell.length_c   1.000
_cell.angle_alpha   90.00
_cell.angle_beta   90.00
_cell.angle_gamma   90.00
#
_symmetry.space_group_name_H-M   'P 1'
#
loop_
_entity.id
_entity.type
_entity.pdbx_description
1 polymer ?
#
loop_
_entity_poly.entity_id
_entity_poly.type
_entity_poly.pdbx_seq_one_letter_code
_entity_poly.pdbx_strand_id
1 'polypeptide(L)'
;LRMPGSKFLRTFALSPQEAVARLQRDFPESFTALHPGTDGRVRLSFRYDAPVGTSGLAADAELTPAERAAVRNILRNGCPVRTVRTSRTISTGACQLILERTGEAGYALRTLFPGELAPPLPLPGQAPDPFWATHLLIEFN
;
A
#
# COMPACT_ATOMS: atom_id res chain seq x y z
N LEU A 1 -3.02 -1.94 5.42
CA LEU A 1 -1.81 -1.74 6.22
C LEU A 1 -0.76 -0.96 5.42
N ARG A 2 -0.45 0.25 5.86
CA ARG A 2 0.59 1.07 5.23
C ARG A 2 1.96 0.61 5.71
N MET A 3 2.88 0.39 4.76
CA MET A 3 4.23 -0.06 5.08
C MET A 3 5.18 1.11 5.27
N PRO A 4 6.16 1.00 6.19
CA PRO A 4 7.25 1.97 6.26
C PRO A 4 7.94 2.11 4.91
N GLY A 5 8.38 3.33 4.56
CA GLY A 5 9.03 3.61 3.29
C GLY A 5 8.09 3.93 2.13
N SER A 6 6.76 3.84 2.33
CA SER A 6 5.79 4.22 1.30
C SER A 6 5.67 5.74 1.25
N LYS A 7 6.10 6.33 0.14
CA LYS A 7 6.14 7.77 -0.07
C LYS A 7 5.76 8.12 -1.50
N PHE A 8 4.95 9.16 -1.67
CA PHE A 8 4.68 9.70 -2.99
C PHE A 8 5.89 10.44 -3.56
N LEU A 9 6.05 10.35 -4.88
CA LEU A 9 7.00 11.19 -5.60
C LEU A 9 6.51 12.63 -5.57
N ARG A 10 7.45 13.58 -5.47
CA ARG A 10 7.15 15.01 -5.50
C ARG A 10 6.50 15.44 -6.82
N THR A 11 6.83 14.75 -7.90
CA THR A 11 6.22 14.98 -9.21
C THR A 11 4.77 14.52 -9.28
N PHE A 12 4.34 13.65 -8.36
CA PHE A 12 2.95 13.25 -8.25
C PHE A 12 2.15 14.22 -7.38
N ALA A 13 2.58 14.44 -6.14
CA ALA A 13 1.89 15.32 -5.21
C ALA A 13 2.84 15.76 -4.08
N LEU A 14 2.65 16.99 -3.60
CA LEU A 14 3.42 17.55 -2.48
C LEU A 14 2.66 17.47 -1.16
N SER A 15 1.37 17.15 -1.21
CA SER A 15 0.52 17.03 -0.03
C SER A 15 -0.55 15.98 -0.25
N PRO A 16 -1.17 15.45 0.84
CA PRO A 16 -2.32 14.56 0.69
C PRO A 16 -3.47 15.18 -0.09
N GLN A 17 -3.73 16.45 0.11
CA GLN A 17 -4.80 17.17 -0.59
C GLN A 17 -4.55 17.25 -2.10
N GLU A 18 -3.31 17.52 -2.50
CA GLU A 18 -2.93 17.51 -3.91
C GLU A 18 -3.08 16.12 -4.52
N ALA A 19 -2.69 15.08 -3.78
CA ALA A 19 -2.83 13.70 -4.24
C ALA A 19 -4.29 13.32 -4.48
N VAL A 20 -5.17 13.65 -3.53
CA VAL A 20 -6.62 13.39 -3.69
C VAL A 20 -7.18 14.14 -4.89
N ALA A 21 -6.83 15.42 -5.04
CA ALA A 21 -7.30 16.23 -6.18
C ALA A 21 -6.84 15.63 -7.51
N ARG A 22 -5.62 15.13 -7.56
CA ARG A 22 -5.09 14.47 -8.76
C ARG A 22 -5.82 13.17 -9.07
N LEU A 23 -6.11 12.35 -8.07
CA LEU A 23 -6.88 11.12 -8.25
C LEU A 23 -8.29 11.41 -8.75
N GLN A 24 -8.94 12.44 -8.21
CA GLN A 24 -10.27 12.86 -8.66
C GLN A 24 -10.26 13.34 -10.11
N ARG A 25 -9.21 14.03 -10.52
CA ARG A 25 -9.05 14.49 -11.90
C ARG A 25 -8.81 13.33 -12.86
N ASP A 26 -7.94 12.38 -12.47
CA ASP A 26 -7.51 11.30 -13.36
C ASP A 26 -8.49 10.11 -13.37
N PHE A 27 -9.24 9.92 -12.28
CA PHE A 27 -10.20 8.79 -12.12
C PHE A 27 -11.56 9.30 -11.62
N PRO A 28 -12.22 10.20 -12.35
CA PRO A 28 -13.45 10.80 -11.85
C PRO A 28 -14.57 9.78 -11.58
N GLU A 29 -14.63 8.69 -12.32
CA GLU A 29 -15.67 7.66 -12.13
C GLU A 29 -15.58 6.97 -10.78
N SER A 30 -14.36 6.85 -10.22
CA SER A 30 -14.15 6.20 -8.92
C SER A 30 -14.79 6.97 -7.77
N PHE A 31 -15.08 8.26 -7.97
CA PHE A 31 -15.63 9.14 -6.94
C PHE A 31 -17.12 9.46 -7.11
N THR A 32 -17.77 8.94 -8.18
CA THR A 32 -19.17 9.28 -8.46
C THR A 32 -20.15 8.54 -7.57
N ALA A 33 -19.82 7.32 -7.14
CA ALA A 33 -20.69 6.51 -6.28
C ALA A 33 -19.82 5.78 -5.27
N LEU A 34 -19.73 6.32 -4.07
CA LEU A 34 -18.94 5.73 -3.00
C LEU A 34 -19.82 4.78 -2.18
N HIS A 35 -19.35 3.55 -1.99
CA HIS A 35 -20.07 2.51 -1.26
C HIS A 35 -19.27 2.11 -0.01
N PRO A 36 -19.60 2.70 1.16
CA PRO A 36 -18.90 2.33 2.38
C PRO A 36 -19.18 0.87 2.77
N GLY A 37 -18.14 0.21 3.28
CA GLY A 37 -18.29 -1.09 3.90
C GLY A 37 -19.00 -1.00 5.24
N THR A 38 -19.10 -2.12 5.94
CA THR A 38 -19.77 -2.20 7.25
C THR A 38 -19.07 -1.36 8.32
N ASP A 39 -17.78 -1.07 8.13
CA ASP A 39 -16.98 -0.22 9.02
C ASP A 39 -17.08 1.28 8.68
N GLY A 40 -17.93 1.65 7.73
CA GLY A 40 -18.08 3.02 7.28
C GLY A 40 -16.93 3.54 6.40
N ARG A 41 -16.04 2.67 5.96
CA ARG A 41 -14.87 3.06 5.15
C ARG A 41 -15.06 2.67 3.70
N VAL A 42 -14.56 3.55 2.83
CA VAL A 42 -14.47 3.32 1.39
C VAL A 42 -13.01 3.11 1.05
N ARG A 43 -12.70 1.99 0.40
CA ARG A 43 -11.34 1.66 -0.04
C ARG A 43 -11.29 1.74 -1.55
N LEU A 44 -10.48 2.66 -2.06
CA LEU A 44 -10.30 2.86 -3.50
C LEU A 44 -8.85 2.55 -3.88
N SER A 45 -8.69 1.78 -4.94
CA SER A 45 -7.39 1.42 -5.49
C SER A 45 -7.24 2.02 -6.87
N PHE A 46 -6.08 2.60 -7.13
CA PHE A 46 -5.77 3.25 -8.39
C PHE A 46 -4.45 2.71 -8.93
N ARG A 47 -4.30 2.71 -10.24
CA ARG A 47 -3.05 2.33 -10.88
C ARG A 47 -2.73 3.25 -12.04
N TYR A 48 -1.53 3.80 -12.00
CA TYR A 48 -0.93 4.58 -13.07
C TYR A 48 0.09 3.73 -13.81
N ASP A 49 0.32 4.02 -15.07
CA ASP A 49 1.36 3.34 -15.87
C ASP A 49 2.77 3.75 -15.44
N ALA A 50 2.92 4.99 -14.99
CA ALA A 50 4.19 5.51 -14.47
C ALA A 50 4.23 5.42 -12.95
N PRO A 51 5.43 5.39 -12.34
CA PRO A 51 5.53 5.41 -10.88
C PRO A 51 4.95 6.70 -10.28
N VAL A 52 4.22 6.55 -9.18
CA VAL A 52 3.68 7.66 -8.38
C VAL A 52 4.34 7.76 -7.02
N GLY A 53 5.07 6.74 -6.62
CA GLY A 53 5.71 6.71 -5.32
C GLY A 53 6.60 5.49 -5.14
N THR A 54 7.01 5.29 -3.89
CA THR A 54 7.78 4.11 -3.46
C THR A 54 6.95 3.31 -2.47
N SER A 55 7.21 2.01 -2.40
CA SER A 55 6.50 1.11 -1.51
C SER A 55 7.45 0.43 -0.53
N GLY A 56 6.97 0.17 0.68
CA GLY A 56 7.66 -0.67 1.66
C GLY A 56 7.36 -2.16 1.49
N LEU A 57 6.64 -2.53 0.42
CA LEU A 57 6.36 -3.92 0.03
C LEU A 57 6.96 -4.20 -1.32
N ALA A 58 7.29 -5.47 -1.56
CA ALA A 58 7.62 -5.94 -2.90
C ALA A 58 6.97 -7.30 -3.15
N ALA A 59 6.60 -7.56 -4.40
CA ALA A 59 6.31 -8.91 -4.85
C ALA A 59 7.62 -9.64 -5.16
N ASP A 60 7.64 -10.95 -5.01
CA ASP A 60 8.83 -11.75 -5.31
C ASP A 60 9.37 -11.46 -6.71
N ALA A 61 8.48 -11.25 -7.69
CA ALA A 61 8.86 -10.96 -9.07
C ALA A 61 9.62 -9.63 -9.24
N GLU A 62 9.50 -8.71 -8.29
CA GLU A 62 10.17 -7.40 -8.34
C GLU A 62 11.61 -7.44 -7.82
N LEU A 63 12.01 -8.55 -7.20
CA LEU A 63 13.34 -8.69 -6.60
C LEU A 63 14.36 -9.13 -7.65
N THR A 64 15.59 -8.62 -7.50
CA THR A 64 16.73 -9.16 -8.24
C THR A 64 17.09 -10.56 -7.71
N PRO A 65 17.85 -11.39 -8.48
CA PRO A 65 18.28 -12.68 -7.97
C PRO A 65 19.09 -12.59 -6.67
N ALA A 66 19.93 -11.56 -6.51
CA ALA A 66 20.70 -11.35 -5.28
C ALA A 66 19.76 -11.02 -4.10
N GLU A 67 18.75 -10.20 -4.32
CA GLU A 67 17.76 -9.86 -3.29
C GLU A 67 16.95 -11.10 -2.89
N ARG A 68 16.53 -11.93 -3.85
CA ARG A 68 15.82 -13.19 -3.54
C ARG A 68 16.65 -14.11 -2.67
N ALA A 69 17.94 -14.21 -2.93
CA ALA A 69 18.85 -15.03 -2.14
C ALA A 69 19.03 -14.48 -0.71
N ALA A 70 18.81 -13.17 -0.52
CA ALA A 70 18.97 -12.50 0.77
C ALA A 70 17.67 -12.42 1.58
N VAL A 71 16.56 -12.95 1.07
CA VAL A 71 15.27 -12.96 1.79
C VAL A 71 15.43 -13.77 3.08
N ARG A 72 14.94 -13.22 4.18
CA ARG A 72 14.98 -13.88 5.48
C ARG A 72 13.63 -13.71 6.19
N ASN A 73 13.41 -14.48 7.23
CA ASN A 73 12.24 -14.35 8.09
C ASN A 73 12.59 -13.52 9.31
N ILE A 74 11.67 -12.64 9.69
CA ILE A 74 11.71 -11.95 10.98
C ILE A 74 10.42 -12.27 11.73
N LEU A 75 10.44 -12.10 13.05
CA LEU A 75 9.24 -12.31 13.85
C LEU A 75 8.49 -10.98 14.00
N ARG A 76 7.19 -11.04 13.70
CA ARG A 76 6.24 -9.96 13.97
C ARG A 76 5.07 -10.55 14.74
N ASN A 77 4.84 -10.07 15.95
CA ASN A 77 3.80 -10.62 16.82
C ASN A 77 3.90 -12.15 16.99
N GLY A 78 5.15 -12.66 17.05
CA GLY A 78 5.39 -14.09 17.17
C GLY A 78 5.25 -14.91 15.89
N CYS A 79 4.97 -14.29 14.76
CA CYS A 79 4.83 -14.99 13.47
C CYS A 79 5.97 -14.65 12.51
N PRO A 80 6.51 -15.63 11.76
CA PRO A 80 7.50 -15.36 10.74
C PRO A 80 6.91 -14.54 9.60
N VAL A 81 7.61 -13.49 9.20
CA VAL A 81 7.28 -12.65 8.05
C VAL A 81 8.53 -12.54 7.19
N ARG A 82 8.37 -12.72 5.89
CA ARG A 82 9.47 -12.61 4.94
C ARG A 82 9.87 -11.16 4.77
N THR A 83 11.16 -10.90 4.72
CA THR A 83 11.72 -9.57 4.53
C THR A 83 13.02 -9.64 3.73
N VAL A 84 13.39 -8.53 3.12
CA VAL A 84 14.68 -8.36 2.48
C VAL A 84 15.22 -6.97 2.80
N ARG A 85 16.53 -6.89 3.05
CA ARG A 85 17.20 -5.62 3.26
C ARG A 85 17.79 -5.14 1.94
N THR A 86 17.49 -3.90 1.58
CA THR A 86 17.98 -3.30 0.35
C THR A 86 18.20 -1.80 0.53
N SER A 87 19.14 -1.23 -0.25
CA SER A 87 19.37 0.22 -0.30
C SER A 87 18.55 0.90 -1.40
N ARG A 88 17.96 0.14 -2.33
CA ARG A 88 17.13 0.71 -3.39
C ARG A 88 15.69 0.82 -2.97
N THR A 89 14.97 1.78 -3.54
CA THR A 89 13.54 1.92 -3.34
C THR A 89 12.77 1.09 -4.38
N ILE A 90 11.60 0.63 -3.99
CA ILE A 90 10.69 -0.09 -4.90
C ILE A 90 9.66 0.93 -5.40
N SER A 91 9.75 1.27 -6.69
CA SER A 91 8.79 2.19 -7.32
C SER A 91 7.49 1.50 -7.61
N THR A 92 6.38 2.24 -7.51
CA THR A 92 5.04 1.71 -7.77
C THR A 92 4.16 2.73 -8.47
N GLY A 93 3.31 2.26 -9.38
CA GLY A 93 2.23 3.05 -9.97
C GLY A 93 0.89 2.88 -9.24
N ALA A 94 0.85 2.02 -8.23
CA ALA A 94 -0.35 1.77 -7.45
C ALA A 94 -0.52 2.82 -6.35
N CYS A 95 -1.77 3.14 -6.02
CA CYS A 95 -2.11 4.10 -4.98
C CYS A 95 -3.39 3.64 -4.29
N GLN A 96 -3.44 3.78 -2.97
CA GLN A 96 -4.58 3.40 -2.15
C GLN A 96 -5.13 4.62 -1.42
N LEU A 97 -6.44 4.77 -1.45
CA LEU A 97 -7.16 5.83 -0.75
C LEU A 97 -8.22 5.18 0.15
N ILE A 98 -8.20 5.52 1.42
CA ILE A 98 -9.22 5.09 2.36
C ILE A 98 -9.93 6.33 2.91
N LEU A 99 -11.23 6.40 2.67
CA LEU A 99 -12.10 7.44 3.17
C LEU A 99 -12.96 6.89 4.31
N GLU A 100 -13.33 7.75 5.23
CA GLU A 100 -14.22 7.40 6.34
C GLU A 100 -15.46 8.27 6.29
N ARG A 101 -16.62 7.65 6.44
CA ARG A 101 -17.89 8.38 6.43
C ARG A 101 -18.01 9.22 7.69
N THR A 102 -18.29 10.53 7.51
CA THR A 102 -18.39 11.49 8.61
C THR A 102 -19.80 12.02 8.82
N GLY A 103 -20.81 11.38 8.25
CA GLY A 103 -22.19 11.79 8.31
C GLY A 103 -22.96 11.18 7.16
N GLU A 104 -24.16 11.70 6.86
CA GLU A 104 -25.01 11.09 5.83
C GLU A 104 -24.42 11.24 4.42
N ALA A 105 -23.67 12.28 4.15
CA ALA A 105 -23.15 12.57 2.82
C ALA A 105 -21.67 12.96 2.80
N GLY A 106 -21.00 13.01 3.94
CA GLY A 106 -19.62 13.46 4.05
C GLY A 106 -18.63 12.34 4.18
N TYR A 107 -17.41 12.58 3.67
CA TYR A 107 -16.28 11.67 3.81
C TYR A 107 -15.04 12.47 4.21
N ALA A 108 -14.23 11.87 5.08
CA ALA A 108 -12.93 12.42 5.46
C ALA A 108 -11.81 11.49 4.99
N LEU A 109 -10.67 12.07 4.64
CA LEU A 109 -9.48 11.31 4.32
C LEU A 109 -8.97 10.61 5.59
N ARG A 110 -8.86 9.28 5.53
CA ARG A 110 -8.29 8.50 6.60
C ARG A 110 -6.86 8.10 6.30
N THR A 111 -6.62 7.56 5.11
CA THR A 111 -5.31 7.06 4.73
C THR A 111 -5.12 7.20 3.23
N LEU A 112 -3.91 7.57 2.83
CA LEU A 112 -3.51 7.68 1.43
C LEU A 112 -2.03 7.30 1.34
N PHE A 113 -1.71 6.33 0.48
CA PHE A 113 -0.32 5.89 0.30
C PHE A 113 -0.11 5.25 -1.06
N PRO A 114 1.12 5.30 -1.59
CA PRO A 114 1.47 4.53 -2.79
C PRO A 114 1.72 3.06 -2.44
N GLY A 115 1.45 2.18 -3.40
CA GLY A 115 1.66 0.75 -3.24
C GLY A 115 0.36 -0.03 -3.16
N GLU A 116 0.47 -1.32 -2.89
CA GLU A 116 -0.66 -2.21 -2.74
C GLU A 116 -1.21 -2.16 -1.32
N LEU A 117 -2.50 -2.45 -1.19
CA LEU A 117 -3.14 -2.61 0.11
C LEU A 117 -2.84 -4.02 0.63
N ALA A 118 -1.95 -4.10 1.61
CA ALA A 118 -1.60 -5.38 2.21
C ALA A 118 -2.65 -5.82 3.23
N PRO A 119 -2.94 -7.13 3.32
CA PRO A 119 -3.72 -7.66 4.44
C PRO A 119 -2.94 -7.53 5.74
N PRO A 120 -3.60 -7.68 6.91
CA PRO A 120 -2.89 -7.68 8.18
C PRO A 120 -1.79 -8.73 8.24
N LEU A 121 -0.73 -8.44 8.98
CA LEU A 121 0.34 -9.41 9.22
C LEU A 121 -0.23 -10.64 9.93
N PRO A 122 0.36 -11.82 9.69
CA PRO A 122 -0.11 -13.05 10.33
C PRO A 122 -0.09 -12.93 11.86
N LEU A 123 -1.11 -13.51 12.50
CA LEU A 123 -1.18 -13.63 13.94
C LEU A 123 -0.97 -15.09 14.35
N PRO A 124 -0.46 -15.35 15.58
CA PRO A 124 -0.30 -16.71 16.06
C PRO A 124 -1.60 -17.51 16.00
N GLY A 125 -1.54 -18.74 15.49
CA GLY A 125 -2.69 -19.62 15.40
C GLY A 125 -3.63 -19.34 14.23
N GLN A 126 -3.35 -18.36 13.40
CA GLN A 126 -4.13 -18.05 12.20
C GLN A 126 -3.36 -18.45 10.94
N ALA A 127 -4.08 -18.94 9.94
CA ALA A 127 -3.49 -19.18 8.63
C ALA A 127 -3.14 -17.82 8.00
N PRO A 128 -1.91 -17.64 7.46
CA PRO A 128 -1.54 -16.40 6.81
C PRO A 128 -2.34 -16.19 5.53
N ASP A 129 -2.63 -14.93 5.21
CA ASP A 129 -3.24 -14.59 3.93
C ASP A 129 -2.30 -15.00 2.80
N PRO A 130 -2.84 -15.58 1.68
CA PRO A 130 -2.02 -15.98 0.53
C PRO A 130 -1.15 -14.85 -0.05
N PHE A 131 -1.53 -13.59 0.16
CA PHE A 131 -0.73 -12.43 -0.23
C PHE A 131 0.71 -12.56 0.28
N TRP A 132 0.91 -13.00 1.52
CA TRP A 132 2.23 -13.11 2.15
C TRP A 132 3.08 -14.25 1.60
N ALA A 133 2.51 -15.14 0.79
CA ALA A 133 3.27 -16.17 0.10
C ALA A 133 4.08 -15.60 -1.08
N THR A 134 3.64 -14.48 -1.66
CA THR A 134 4.24 -13.87 -2.85
C THR A 134 4.77 -12.45 -2.63
N HIS A 135 4.55 -11.88 -1.45
CA HIS A 135 4.96 -10.52 -1.10
C HIS A 135 5.78 -10.53 0.19
N LEU A 136 6.57 -9.50 0.36
CA LEU A 136 7.44 -9.36 1.53
C LEU A 136 7.66 -7.89 1.89
N LEU A 137 8.14 -7.69 3.11
CA LEU A 137 8.48 -6.37 3.62
C LEU A 137 9.88 -5.96 3.18
N ILE A 138 10.05 -4.69 2.88
CA ILE A 138 11.36 -4.11 2.57
C ILE A 138 11.92 -3.47 3.84
N GLU A 139 13.15 -3.87 4.20
CA GLU A 139 13.94 -3.19 5.22
C GLU A 139 14.96 -2.32 4.53
N PHE A 140 14.93 -1.03 4.80
CA PHE A 140 15.90 -0.09 4.22
C PHE A 140 17.17 -0.04 5.07
N ASN A 141 18.29 0.00 4.38
CA ASN A 141 19.60 0.16 5.02
C ASN A 141 19.78 1.59 5.54
#